data_d4b8a1d1a7564d18fb9cd12f73c29c28
#
_entry.id   d4b8a1d1a7564d18fb9cd12f73c29c28
#
_cell.length_a   1.000
_cell.length_b   1.000
_cell.length_c   1.000
_cell.angle_alpha   90.00
_cell.angle_beta   90.00
_cell.angle_gamma   90.00
#
_symmetry.space_group_name_H-M   'P 1'
#
loop_
_entity.id
_entity.type
_entity.pdbx_description
1 polymer ?
#
loop_
_entity_poly.entity_id
_entity_poly.type
_entity_poly.pdbx_seq_one_letter_code
_entity_poly.pdbx_strand_id
1 'polypeptide(L)'
;MAKFDKIQVLQKIGATGMVPVYYNADAEVAKKVIKACYAGGVRAFEFTNRGDFAHEVFGELVKWADKECPELALGAGTVVDAPTAALFIQLGANFIVGPLFNPDVAPVCNRRLVP
;
A
#
# COMPACT_ATOMS: atom_id res chain seq x y z
N MET A 1 8.42 8.62 3.26
CA MET A 1 9.22 7.80 2.35
C MET A 1 8.85 6.35 2.50
N ALA A 2 8.76 5.62 1.41
CA ALA A 2 8.40 4.21 1.47
C ALA A 2 9.46 3.41 2.25
N LYS A 3 9.01 2.40 2.99
CA LYS A 3 9.88 1.53 3.81
C LYS A 3 10.76 0.62 2.95
N PHE A 4 10.22 0.18 1.83
CA PHE A 4 10.92 -0.65 0.85
C PHE A 4 11.03 0.10 -0.47
N ASP A 5 12.15 -0.07 -1.16
CA ASP A 5 12.33 0.48 -2.50
C ASP A 5 11.62 -0.38 -3.55
N LYS A 6 11.60 0.11 -4.79
CA LYS A 6 10.93 -0.54 -5.92
C LYS A 6 11.37 -2.00 -6.12
N ILE A 7 12.67 -2.27 -6.03
CA ILE A 7 13.21 -3.61 -6.25
C ILE A 7 12.77 -4.55 -5.12
N GLN A 8 12.86 -4.10 -3.88
CA GLN A 8 12.45 -4.87 -2.71
C GLN A 8 10.95 -5.22 -2.77
N VAL A 9 10.09 -4.26 -3.16
CA VAL A 9 8.65 -4.50 -3.30
C VAL A 9 8.37 -5.55 -4.38
N LEU A 10 8.99 -5.41 -5.56
CA LEU A 10 8.82 -6.37 -6.66
C LEU A 10 9.29 -7.78 -6.28
N GLN A 11 10.40 -7.88 -5.55
CA GLN A 11 10.90 -9.15 -5.03
C GLN A 11 9.91 -9.79 -4.04
N LYS A 12 9.33 -9.00 -3.13
CA LYS A 12 8.32 -9.48 -2.17
C LYS A 12 7.08 -10.01 -2.90
N ILE A 13 6.59 -9.29 -3.90
CA ILE A 13 5.45 -9.71 -4.71
C ILE A 13 5.78 -11.01 -5.47
N GLY A 14 6.94 -11.07 -6.12
CA GLY A 14 7.37 -12.24 -6.87
C GLY A 14 7.57 -13.49 -6.01
N ALA A 15 8.12 -13.33 -4.80
CA ALA A 15 8.39 -14.44 -3.89
C ALA A 15 7.10 -15.07 -3.34
N THR A 16 6.05 -14.30 -3.10
CA THR A 16 4.79 -14.78 -2.51
C THR A 16 3.70 -15.04 -3.55
N GLY A 17 3.77 -14.38 -4.72
CA GLY A 17 2.80 -14.54 -5.82
C GLY A 17 1.38 -14.08 -5.49
N MET A 18 1.18 -13.29 -4.42
CA MET A 18 -0.13 -12.85 -3.98
C MET A 18 -0.07 -11.43 -3.43
N VAL A 19 -1.05 -10.61 -3.82
CA VAL A 19 -1.32 -9.29 -3.24
C VAL A 19 -2.81 -9.24 -2.91
N PRO A 20 -3.22 -9.48 -1.66
CA PRO A 20 -4.60 -9.27 -1.25
C PRO A 20 -5.00 -7.81 -1.41
N VAL A 21 -6.25 -7.60 -1.82
CA VAL A 21 -6.86 -6.28 -2.03
C VAL A 21 -8.01 -6.12 -1.03
N TYR A 22 -7.99 -5.06 -0.24
CA TYR A 22 -8.96 -4.89 0.82
C TYR A 22 -9.23 -3.42 1.14
N TYR A 23 -10.44 -3.15 1.64
CA TYR A 23 -10.82 -1.88 2.23
C TYR A 23 -11.75 -2.12 3.43
N ASN A 24 -11.55 -1.38 4.49
CA ASN A 24 -12.52 -1.21 5.57
C ASN A 24 -12.31 0.17 6.18
N ALA A 25 -13.40 0.87 6.48
CA ALA A 25 -13.36 2.17 7.12
C ALA A 25 -12.93 2.09 8.59
N ASP A 26 -13.09 0.93 9.22
CA ASP A 26 -12.62 0.66 10.57
C ASP A 26 -11.18 0.14 10.54
N ALA A 27 -10.25 0.95 11.01
CA ALA A 27 -8.83 0.60 11.06
C ALA A 27 -8.56 -0.68 11.88
N GLU A 28 -9.30 -0.90 12.97
CA GLU A 28 -9.11 -2.09 13.82
C GLU A 28 -9.50 -3.38 13.10
N VAL A 29 -10.56 -3.34 12.29
CA VAL A 29 -10.93 -4.48 11.42
C VAL A 29 -9.86 -4.70 10.37
N ALA A 30 -9.40 -3.65 9.69
CA ALA A 30 -8.36 -3.75 8.68
C ALA A 30 -7.05 -4.32 9.25
N LYS A 31 -6.63 -3.90 10.44
CA LYS A 31 -5.46 -4.44 11.14
C LYS A 31 -5.57 -5.95 11.37
N LYS A 32 -6.73 -6.44 11.80
CA LYS A 32 -6.96 -7.87 12.02
C LYS A 32 -6.83 -8.67 10.72
N VAL A 33 -7.41 -8.16 9.63
CA VAL A 33 -7.33 -8.80 8.30
C VAL A 33 -5.89 -8.84 7.80
N ILE A 34 -5.19 -7.70 7.86
CA ILE A 34 -3.79 -7.62 7.44
C ILE A 34 -2.91 -8.55 8.27
N LYS A 35 -3.10 -8.57 9.59
CA LYS A 35 -2.33 -9.45 10.48
C LYS A 35 -2.54 -10.93 10.18
N ALA A 36 -3.78 -11.33 9.90
CA ALA A 36 -4.09 -12.71 9.51
C ALA A 36 -3.43 -13.08 8.19
N CYS A 37 -3.48 -12.21 7.18
CA CYS A 37 -2.79 -12.40 5.91
C CYS A 37 -1.27 -12.50 6.09
N TYR A 38 -0.69 -11.62 6.89
CA TYR A 38 0.74 -11.61 7.19
C TYR A 38 1.18 -12.91 7.88
N ALA A 39 0.41 -13.39 8.85
CA ALA A 39 0.66 -14.66 9.53
C ALA A 39 0.60 -15.84 8.57
N GLY A 40 -0.23 -15.76 7.53
CA GLY A 40 -0.32 -16.75 6.46
C GLY A 40 0.79 -16.67 5.41
N GLY A 41 1.70 -15.70 5.50
CA GLY A 41 2.84 -15.58 4.59
C GLY A 41 2.76 -14.42 3.58
N VAL A 42 1.69 -13.62 3.58
CA VAL A 42 1.56 -12.45 2.71
C VAL A 42 2.62 -11.40 3.06
N ARG A 43 3.29 -10.85 2.03
CA ARG A 43 4.34 -9.82 2.19
C ARG A 43 4.10 -8.56 1.37
N ALA A 44 3.02 -8.53 0.57
CA ALA A 44 2.51 -7.33 -0.10
C ALA A 44 1.00 -7.31 0.05
N PHE A 45 0.43 -6.17 0.41
CA PHE A 45 -1.00 -6.02 0.67
C PHE A 45 -1.48 -4.67 0.14
N GLU A 46 -2.56 -4.66 -0.62
CA GLU A 46 -3.15 -3.46 -1.19
C GLU A 46 -4.36 -3.01 -0.38
N PHE A 47 -4.27 -1.82 0.22
CA PHE A 47 -5.42 -1.16 0.84
C PHE A 47 -6.00 -0.14 -0.16
N THR A 48 -7.28 -0.24 -0.47
CA THR A 48 -7.88 0.59 -1.53
C THR A 48 -8.46 1.90 -1.02
N ASN A 49 -8.23 2.97 -1.79
CA ASN A 49 -8.79 4.30 -1.57
C ASN A 49 -10.25 4.37 -2.07
N ARG A 50 -11.16 3.61 -1.44
CA ARG A 50 -12.56 3.50 -1.88
C ARG A 50 -13.56 4.25 -1.02
N GLY A 51 -13.20 4.68 0.17
CA GLY A 51 -14.09 5.37 1.08
C GLY A 51 -13.58 6.76 1.45
N ASP A 52 -14.49 7.58 1.94
CA ASP A 52 -14.13 8.87 2.50
C ASP A 52 -13.11 8.68 3.64
N PHE A 53 -12.12 9.55 3.70
CA PHE A 53 -11.05 9.47 4.70
C PHE A 53 -10.21 8.18 4.68
N ALA A 54 -10.24 7.41 3.59
CA ALA A 54 -9.43 6.20 3.45
C ALA A 54 -7.94 6.45 3.67
N HIS A 55 -7.45 7.64 3.30
CA HIS A 55 -6.06 8.06 3.51
C HIS A 55 -5.69 8.18 5.01
N GLU A 56 -6.63 8.55 5.88
CA GLU A 56 -6.39 8.60 7.33
C GLU A 56 -6.24 7.18 7.89
N VAL A 57 -7.15 6.28 7.50
CA VAL A 57 -7.07 4.86 7.85
C VAL A 57 -5.77 4.26 7.36
N PHE A 58 -5.40 4.52 6.09
CA PHE A 58 -4.14 4.05 5.52
C PHE A 58 -2.92 4.52 6.33
N GLY A 59 -2.87 5.80 6.69
CA GLY A 59 -1.79 6.35 7.49
C GLY A 59 -1.65 5.68 8.86
N GLU A 60 -2.77 5.34 9.50
CA GLU A 60 -2.79 4.57 10.75
C GLU A 60 -2.27 3.14 10.53
N LEU A 61 -2.73 2.48 9.46
CA LEU A 61 -2.29 1.13 9.11
C LEU A 61 -0.80 1.06 8.84
N VAL A 62 -0.20 2.04 8.14
CA VAL A 62 1.24 2.08 7.90
C VAL A 62 2.02 2.14 9.20
N LYS A 63 1.67 3.06 10.10
CA LYS A 63 2.34 3.22 11.41
C LYS A 63 2.25 1.94 12.26
N TRP A 64 1.11 1.29 12.21
CA TRP A 64 0.89 0.03 12.90
C TRP A 64 1.67 -1.12 12.26
N ALA A 65 1.62 -1.26 10.94
CA ALA A 65 2.28 -2.32 10.20
C ALA A 65 3.82 -2.26 10.32
N ASP A 66 4.39 -1.08 10.43
CA ASP A 66 5.83 -0.91 10.65
C ASP A 66 6.33 -1.61 11.93
N LYS A 67 5.46 -1.72 12.93
CA LYS A 67 5.75 -2.37 14.20
C LYS A 67 5.34 -3.84 14.22
N GLU A 68 4.12 -4.13 13.77
CA GLU A 68 3.48 -5.44 13.93
C GLU A 68 3.70 -6.38 12.74
N CYS A 69 3.97 -5.84 11.56
CA CYS A 69 4.19 -6.57 10.32
C CYS A 69 5.43 -6.03 9.58
N PRO A 70 6.63 -6.11 10.18
CA PRO A 70 7.81 -5.37 9.70
C PRO A 70 8.25 -5.74 8.27
N GLU A 71 7.91 -6.93 7.78
CA GLU A 71 8.26 -7.39 6.44
C GLU A 71 7.17 -7.11 5.39
N LEU A 72 6.05 -6.49 5.78
CA LEU A 72 4.94 -6.23 4.89
C LEU A 72 5.17 -4.95 4.07
N ALA A 73 5.09 -5.07 2.75
CA ALA A 73 4.93 -3.93 1.85
C ALA A 73 3.43 -3.59 1.76
N LEU A 74 3.02 -2.51 2.43
CA LEU A 74 1.65 -2.03 2.37
C LEU A 74 1.54 -0.98 1.27
N GLY A 75 0.70 -1.21 0.28
CA GLY A 75 0.45 -0.33 -0.85
C GLY A 75 -0.96 0.22 -0.88
N ALA A 76 -1.16 1.23 -1.70
CA ALA A 76 -2.45 1.88 -1.89
C ALA A 76 -3.00 1.63 -3.29
N GLY A 77 -4.26 1.20 -3.36
CA GLY A 77 -4.97 1.00 -4.61
C GLY A 77 -6.11 1.98 -4.83
N THR A 78 -6.74 1.90 -6.00
CA THR A 78 -7.78 2.83 -6.44
C THR A 78 -7.25 4.28 -6.48
N VAL A 79 -5.99 4.43 -6.84
CA VAL A 79 -5.33 5.74 -7.02
C VAL A 79 -5.47 6.16 -8.47
N VAL A 80 -6.22 7.24 -8.70
CA VAL A 80 -6.65 7.62 -10.05
C VAL A 80 -5.85 8.79 -10.63
N ASP A 81 -5.11 9.53 -9.81
CA ASP A 81 -4.39 10.74 -10.25
C ASP A 81 -3.09 10.97 -9.47
N ALA A 82 -2.27 11.87 -9.98
CA ALA A 82 -0.96 12.20 -9.42
C ALA A 82 -1.04 12.83 -8.01
N PRO A 83 -1.94 13.77 -7.71
CA PRO A 83 -2.06 14.31 -6.35
C PRO A 83 -2.40 13.24 -5.32
N THR A 84 -3.31 12.33 -5.65
CA THR A 84 -3.67 11.21 -4.76
C THR A 84 -2.49 10.26 -4.58
N ALA A 85 -1.76 9.94 -5.65
CA ALA A 85 -0.54 9.14 -5.55
C ALA A 85 0.49 9.79 -4.61
N ALA A 86 0.71 11.10 -4.76
CA ALA A 86 1.63 11.85 -3.90
C ALA A 86 1.22 11.79 -2.43
N LEU A 87 -0.08 11.91 -2.14
CA LEU A 87 -0.63 11.80 -0.78
C LEU A 87 -0.32 10.43 -0.17
N PHE A 88 -0.68 9.34 -0.86
CA PHE A 88 -0.45 7.99 -0.33
C PHE A 88 1.04 7.65 -0.19
N ILE A 89 1.89 8.11 -1.10
CA ILE A 89 3.34 7.96 -0.97
C ILE A 89 3.86 8.74 0.25
N GLN A 90 3.34 9.94 0.49
CA GLN A 90 3.68 10.74 1.67
C GLN A 90 3.27 10.02 2.97
N LEU A 91 2.18 9.27 2.94
CA LEU A 91 1.71 8.46 4.07
C LEU A 91 2.50 7.14 4.23
N GLY A 92 3.40 6.82 3.31
CA GLY A 92 4.27 5.65 3.42
C GLY A 92 3.89 4.46 2.53
N ALA A 93 3.06 4.67 1.50
CA ALA A 93 2.74 3.60 0.55
C ALA A 93 4.01 3.02 -0.10
N ASN A 94 4.13 1.70 -0.10
CA ASN A 94 5.25 0.99 -0.72
C ASN A 94 5.04 0.71 -2.20
N PHE A 95 3.80 0.76 -2.67
CA PHE A 95 3.42 0.68 -4.08
C PHE A 95 2.08 1.35 -4.31
N ILE A 96 1.82 1.72 -5.56
CA ILE A 96 0.60 2.39 -6.00
C ILE A 96 -0.07 1.56 -7.09
N VAL A 97 -1.38 1.36 -6.96
CA VAL A 97 -2.20 0.67 -7.96
C VAL A 97 -3.30 1.60 -8.44
N GLY A 98 -3.39 1.77 -9.74
CA GLY A 98 -4.46 2.53 -10.40
C GLY A 98 -5.45 1.62 -11.12
N PRO A 99 -6.73 1.97 -11.18
CA PRO A 99 -7.74 1.22 -11.94
C PRO A 99 -7.57 1.39 -13.46
N LEU A 100 -6.95 2.50 -13.87
CA LEU A 100 -6.66 2.84 -15.26
C LEU A 100 -5.25 3.42 -15.35
N PHE A 101 -4.63 3.29 -16.52
CA PHE A 101 -3.35 3.94 -16.77
C PHE A 101 -3.52 5.46 -16.82
N ASN A 102 -2.80 6.15 -15.95
CA ASN A 102 -2.68 7.61 -15.96
C ASN A 102 -1.20 7.98 -16.06
N PRO A 103 -0.76 8.60 -17.19
CA PRO A 103 0.64 8.92 -17.41
C PRO A 103 1.22 9.92 -16.40
N ASP A 104 0.38 10.70 -15.72
CA ASP A 104 0.83 11.67 -14.72
C ASP A 104 1.21 11.02 -13.39
N VAL A 105 0.73 9.81 -13.11
CA VAL A 105 1.05 9.07 -11.88
C VAL A 105 2.47 8.51 -11.90
N ALA A 106 2.90 7.99 -13.06
CA ALA A 106 4.19 7.33 -13.17
C ALA A 106 5.40 8.20 -12.79
N PRO A 107 5.50 9.48 -13.20
CA PRO A 107 6.59 10.35 -12.78
C PRO A 107 6.64 10.59 -11.26
N VAL A 108 5.48 10.68 -10.62
CA VAL A 108 5.39 10.84 -9.15
C VAL A 108 5.95 9.60 -8.43
N CYS A 109 5.54 8.42 -8.87
CA CYS A 109 6.00 7.15 -8.31
C CYS A 109 7.49 6.93 -8.57
N ASN A 110 7.93 7.11 -9.80
CA ASN A 110 9.33 6.87 -10.20
C ASN A 110 10.31 7.77 -9.44
N ARG A 111 9.98 9.02 -9.25
CA ARG A 111 10.79 9.99 -8.51
C ARG A 111 11.01 9.57 -7.04
N ARG A 112 10.09 8.80 -6.49
CA ARG A 112 10.11 8.33 -5.10
C ARG A 112 10.53 6.86 -4.99
N LEU A 113 10.95 6.22 -6.08
CA LEU A 113 11.30 4.79 -6.15
C LEU A 113 10.16 3.87 -5.66
N VAL A 114 8.92 4.26 -5.94
CA VAL A 114 7.71 3.48 -5.62
C VAL A 114 7.21 2.83 -6.92
N PRO A 115 7.00 1.51 -6.97
CA PRO A 115 6.41 0.83 -8.13
C PRO A 115 4.92 1.08 -8.26
#